data_095dc328b621f10f15d7ab0aa89da0cb
#
_entry.id   095dc328b621f10f15d7ab0aa89da0cb
#
_cell.length_a   1.000
_cell.length_b   1.000
_cell.length_c   1.000
_cell.angle_alpha   90.00
_cell.angle_beta   90.00
_cell.angle_gamma   90.00
#
_symmetry.space_group_name_H-M   'P 1'
#
loop_
_entity.id
_entity.type
_entity.pdbx_description
1 polymer ?
#
loop_
_entity_poly.entity_id
_entity_poly.type
_entity_poly.pdbx_seq_one_letter_code
_entity_poly.pdbx_strand_id
1 'polypeptide(L)'
;KESSAASDVYKRQLLTIIVTIIAMAALTVVVQKTKLGKAMRAVSEDMGAAQLMGISLNRTISFTFAIGSALAGIGSVLYLCAYQQASPTMGSMLGLKAFVAAVLGGIGSIPGAMIGGFAIGLLEALVSAVGLSIWKDGVVFAILIVVLLVKPTGILGRPQTEKV
;
A
#
# COMPACT_ATOMS: atom_id res chain seq x y z
N LYS A 1 18.82 -23.69 21.27
CA LYS A 1 17.50 -23.04 21.26
C LYS A 1 17.51 -21.62 20.66
N GLU A 2 18.57 -20.84 20.89
CA GLU A 2 18.68 -19.49 20.33
C GLU A 2 18.86 -19.45 18.80
N SER A 3 19.65 -20.38 18.25
CA SER A 3 19.85 -20.48 16.81
C SER A 3 18.58 -20.90 16.05
N SER A 4 17.68 -21.67 16.68
CA SER A 4 16.40 -22.08 16.12
C SER A 4 15.43 -20.89 16.07
N ALA A 5 15.37 -20.09 17.14
CA ALA A 5 14.53 -18.89 17.21
C ALA A 5 14.96 -17.82 16.18
N ALA A 6 16.26 -17.58 16.03
CA ALA A 6 16.80 -16.68 15.01
C ALA A 6 16.46 -17.17 13.60
N SER A 7 16.61 -18.47 13.34
CA SER A 7 16.26 -19.09 12.05
C SER A 7 14.77 -18.91 11.73
N ASP A 8 13.88 -19.01 12.72
CA ASP A 8 12.44 -18.84 12.52
C ASP A 8 12.06 -17.38 12.24
N VAL A 9 12.73 -16.42 12.85
CA VAL A 9 12.56 -14.99 12.55
C VAL A 9 12.97 -14.68 11.12
N TYR A 10 14.13 -15.16 10.66
CA TYR A 10 14.59 -14.98 9.29
C TYR A 10 13.65 -15.62 8.27
N LYS A 11 13.13 -16.81 8.55
CA LYS A 11 12.16 -17.49 7.67
C LYS A 11 10.86 -16.68 7.52
N ARG A 12 10.34 -16.15 8.63
CA ARG A 12 9.12 -15.30 8.60
C ARG A 12 9.35 -14.01 7.81
N GLN A 13 10.50 -13.37 8.00
CA GLN A 13 10.86 -12.15 7.29
C GLN A 13 11.02 -12.38 5.79
N LEU A 14 11.70 -13.46 5.41
CA LEU A 14 11.82 -13.88 4.01
C LEU A 14 10.46 -14.19 3.38
N LEU A 15 9.60 -14.91 4.09
CA LEU A 15 8.26 -15.25 3.62
C LEU A 15 7.43 -13.97 3.39
N THR A 16 7.48 -13.01 4.31
CA THR A 16 6.78 -11.73 4.17
C THR A 16 7.25 -10.98 2.92
N ILE A 17 8.56 -10.90 2.69
CA ILE A 17 9.11 -10.22 1.51
C ILE A 17 8.67 -10.90 0.22
N ILE A 18 8.78 -12.23 0.14
CA ILE A 18 8.40 -13.01 -1.04
C ILE A 18 6.91 -12.85 -1.34
N VAL A 19 6.04 -13.01 -0.35
CA VAL A 19 4.59 -12.87 -0.52
C VAL A 19 4.22 -11.46 -0.94
N THR A 20 4.86 -10.44 -0.38
CA THR A 20 4.63 -9.04 -0.74
C THR A 20 5.02 -8.76 -2.20
N ILE A 21 6.16 -9.26 -2.65
CA ILE A 21 6.62 -9.11 -4.04
C ILE A 21 5.67 -9.82 -5.00
N ILE A 22 5.25 -11.05 -4.66
CA ILE A 22 4.31 -11.83 -5.49
C ILE A 22 2.96 -11.11 -5.56
N ALA A 23 2.42 -10.66 -4.43
CA ALA A 23 1.13 -9.95 -4.38
C ALA A 23 1.19 -8.66 -5.22
N MET A 24 2.29 -7.92 -5.15
CA MET A 24 2.47 -6.72 -5.95
C MET A 24 2.61 -7.02 -7.43
N ALA A 25 3.39 -8.02 -7.81
CA ALA A 25 3.52 -8.44 -9.20
C ALA A 25 2.15 -8.87 -9.77
N ALA A 26 1.39 -9.67 -9.01
CA ALA A 26 0.04 -10.09 -9.38
C ALA A 26 -0.90 -8.90 -9.55
N LEU A 27 -0.91 -7.96 -8.61
CA LEU A 27 -1.73 -6.75 -8.69
C LEU A 27 -1.35 -5.90 -9.92
N THR A 28 -0.07 -5.70 -10.15
CA THR A 28 0.42 -4.93 -11.31
C THR A 28 -0.01 -5.58 -12.62
N VAL A 29 0.09 -6.89 -12.74
CA VAL A 29 -0.37 -7.63 -13.93
C VAL A 29 -1.88 -7.51 -14.10
N VAL A 30 -2.66 -7.68 -13.03
CA VAL A 30 -4.12 -7.55 -13.06
C VAL A 30 -4.52 -6.16 -13.52
N VAL A 31 -3.97 -5.10 -12.95
CA VAL A 31 -4.35 -3.72 -13.26
C VAL A 31 -3.83 -3.27 -14.63
N GLN A 32 -2.63 -3.69 -15.04
CA GLN A 32 -2.04 -3.22 -16.30
C GLN A 32 -2.41 -4.06 -17.52
N LYS A 33 -2.52 -5.38 -17.36
CA LYS A 33 -2.65 -6.29 -18.51
C LYS A 33 -4.05 -6.86 -18.71
N THR A 34 -4.92 -6.85 -17.68
CA THR A 34 -6.26 -7.44 -17.82
C THR A 34 -7.28 -6.43 -18.36
N LYS A 35 -8.38 -6.95 -18.94
CA LYS A 35 -9.53 -6.15 -19.38
C LYS A 35 -10.17 -5.41 -18.19
N LEU A 36 -10.18 -6.05 -17.03
CA LEU A 36 -10.71 -5.51 -15.79
C LEU A 36 -9.87 -4.34 -15.28
N GLY A 37 -8.55 -4.43 -15.36
CA GLY A 37 -7.65 -3.33 -15.03
C GLY A 37 -7.79 -2.14 -15.99
N LYS A 38 -8.04 -2.38 -17.28
CA LYS A 38 -8.36 -1.32 -18.23
C LYS A 38 -9.67 -0.61 -17.86
N ALA A 39 -10.70 -1.38 -17.47
CA ALA A 39 -11.95 -0.82 -17.02
C ALA A 39 -11.79 0.00 -15.72
N MET A 40 -10.99 -0.48 -14.76
CA MET A 40 -10.67 0.27 -13.53
C MET A 40 -10.05 1.62 -13.83
N ARG A 41 -9.07 1.68 -14.73
CA ARG A 41 -8.41 2.93 -15.10
C ARG A 41 -9.34 3.87 -15.85
N ALA A 42 -10.15 3.36 -16.79
CA ALA A 42 -11.14 4.18 -17.50
C ALA A 42 -12.16 4.79 -16.54
N VAL A 43 -12.67 4.01 -15.58
CA VAL A 43 -13.61 4.50 -14.56
C VAL A 43 -12.97 5.51 -13.63
N SER A 44 -11.67 5.38 -13.33
CA SER A 44 -10.95 6.34 -12.47
C SER A 44 -10.67 7.67 -13.16
N GLU A 45 -10.60 7.69 -14.49
CA GLU A 45 -10.41 8.93 -15.27
C GLU A 45 -11.72 9.68 -15.51
N ASP A 46 -12.74 8.97 -15.98
CA ASP A 46 -14.06 9.54 -16.25
C ASP A 46 -15.14 8.46 -16.18
N MET A 47 -15.97 8.52 -15.12
CA MET A 47 -17.05 7.55 -14.92
C MET A 47 -18.14 7.66 -16.00
N GLY A 48 -18.43 8.88 -16.47
CA GLY A 48 -19.45 9.12 -17.50
C GLY A 48 -19.02 8.57 -18.85
N ALA A 49 -17.83 8.90 -19.29
CA ALA A 49 -17.26 8.40 -20.53
C ALA A 49 -17.11 6.87 -20.52
N ALA A 50 -16.67 6.29 -19.42
CA ALA A 50 -16.53 4.84 -19.26
C ALA A 50 -17.90 4.14 -19.40
N GLN A 51 -18.95 4.70 -18.85
CA GLN A 51 -20.31 4.17 -18.94
C GLN A 51 -20.85 4.23 -20.37
N LEU A 52 -20.59 5.32 -21.08
CA LEU A 52 -20.95 5.45 -22.51
C LEU A 52 -20.23 4.44 -23.39
N MET A 53 -19.02 4.04 -23.02
CA MET A 53 -18.25 2.99 -23.72
C MET A 53 -18.66 1.57 -23.33
N GLY A 54 -19.75 1.41 -22.55
CA GLY A 54 -20.31 0.10 -22.19
C GLY A 54 -19.64 -0.57 -20.99
N ILE A 55 -18.85 0.17 -20.19
CA ILE A 55 -18.23 -0.36 -18.97
C ILE A 55 -19.25 -0.30 -17.83
N SER A 56 -19.53 -1.47 -17.21
CA SER A 56 -20.41 -1.53 -16.05
C SER A 56 -19.70 -1.04 -14.79
N LEU A 57 -20.07 0.16 -14.32
CA LEU A 57 -19.49 0.81 -13.14
C LEU A 57 -19.56 -0.07 -11.89
N ASN A 58 -20.74 -0.57 -11.57
CA ASN A 58 -20.96 -1.37 -10.35
C ASN A 58 -20.06 -2.61 -10.31
N ARG A 59 -19.93 -3.33 -11.43
CA ARG A 59 -19.06 -4.49 -11.50
C ARG A 59 -17.60 -4.12 -11.33
N THR A 60 -17.15 -3.06 -11.98
CA THR A 60 -15.75 -2.60 -11.90
C THR A 60 -15.40 -2.15 -10.48
N ILE A 61 -16.26 -1.37 -9.85
CA ILE A 61 -16.07 -0.90 -8.48
C ILE A 61 -16.05 -2.09 -7.50
N SER A 62 -17.02 -3.01 -7.61
CA SER A 62 -17.09 -4.20 -6.75
C SER A 62 -15.82 -5.05 -6.85
N PHE A 63 -15.29 -5.26 -8.06
CA PHE A 63 -14.05 -6.01 -8.25
C PHE A 63 -12.83 -5.26 -7.68
N THR A 64 -12.78 -3.94 -7.79
CA THR A 64 -11.70 -3.13 -7.21
C THR A 64 -11.67 -3.28 -5.69
N PHE A 65 -12.82 -3.16 -5.04
CA PHE A 65 -12.93 -3.38 -3.60
C PHE A 65 -12.65 -4.82 -3.18
N ALA A 66 -13.07 -5.81 -3.97
CA ALA A 66 -12.76 -7.21 -3.70
C ALA A 66 -11.25 -7.50 -3.73
N ILE A 67 -10.53 -6.94 -4.72
CA ILE A 67 -9.07 -7.06 -4.79
C ILE A 67 -8.41 -6.35 -3.61
N GLY A 68 -8.86 -5.14 -3.27
CA GLY A 68 -8.37 -4.39 -2.12
C GLY A 68 -8.56 -5.15 -0.80
N SER A 69 -9.74 -5.73 -0.59
CA SER A 69 -10.05 -6.53 0.60
C SER A 69 -9.19 -7.80 0.67
N ALA A 70 -8.97 -8.48 -0.46
CA ALA A 70 -8.11 -9.65 -0.53
C ALA A 70 -6.66 -9.32 -0.15
N LEU A 71 -6.12 -8.21 -0.68
CA LEU A 71 -4.78 -7.73 -0.33
C LEU A 71 -4.67 -7.31 1.14
N ALA A 72 -5.69 -6.66 1.68
CA ALA A 72 -5.75 -6.32 3.10
C ALA A 72 -5.78 -7.58 3.97
N GLY A 73 -6.51 -8.62 3.57
CA GLY A 73 -6.51 -9.93 4.23
C GLY A 73 -5.12 -10.59 4.25
N ILE A 74 -4.44 -10.62 3.11
CA ILE A 74 -3.06 -11.12 3.03
C ILE A 74 -2.13 -10.30 3.93
N GLY A 75 -2.23 -8.97 3.88
CA GLY A 75 -1.43 -8.08 4.71
C GLY A 75 -1.66 -8.29 6.19
N SER A 76 -2.91 -8.51 6.63
CA SER A 76 -3.24 -8.77 8.03
C SER A 76 -2.63 -10.08 8.54
N VAL A 77 -2.67 -11.14 7.73
CA VAL A 77 -2.03 -12.42 8.07
C VAL A 77 -0.51 -12.25 8.22
N LEU A 78 0.13 -11.57 7.28
CA LEU A 78 1.57 -11.31 7.35
C LEU A 78 1.95 -10.47 8.57
N TYR A 79 1.13 -9.47 8.90
CA TYR A 79 1.33 -8.64 10.10
C TYR A 79 1.23 -9.46 11.39
N LEU A 80 0.21 -10.31 11.52
CA LEU A 80 0.04 -11.18 12.68
C LEU A 80 1.16 -12.23 12.80
N CYS A 81 1.67 -12.74 11.68
CA CYS A 81 2.84 -13.62 11.68
C CYS A 81 4.10 -12.90 12.19
N ALA A 82 4.25 -11.60 11.91
CA ALA A 82 5.41 -10.82 12.35
C ALA A 82 5.32 -10.40 13.81
N TYR A 83 4.18 -9.87 14.24
CA TYR A 83 4.03 -9.23 15.57
C TYR A 83 3.34 -10.09 16.63
N GLN A 84 2.66 -11.18 16.24
CA GLN A 84 1.98 -12.14 17.13
C GLN A 84 1.01 -11.50 18.15
N GLN A 85 0.55 -10.30 17.89
CA GLN A 85 -0.37 -9.54 18.72
C GLN A 85 -1.52 -9.03 17.88
N ALA A 86 -2.74 -9.25 18.34
CA ALA A 86 -3.94 -8.73 17.72
C ALA A 86 -4.64 -7.77 18.69
N SER A 87 -4.91 -6.56 18.21
CA SER A 87 -5.69 -5.55 18.93
C SER A 87 -6.90 -5.16 18.07
N PRO A 88 -8.07 -4.92 18.65
CA PRO A 88 -9.24 -4.48 17.90
C PRO A 88 -9.03 -3.21 17.09
N THR A 89 -8.12 -2.34 17.54
CA THR A 89 -7.83 -1.03 16.93
C THR A 89 -6.63 -1.04 15.96
N MET A 90 -5.91 -2.15 15.85
CA MET A 90 -4.69 -2.20 15.01
C MET A 90 -4.98 -1.91 13.53
N GLY A 91 -6.17 -2.28 13.03
CA GLY A 91 -6.56 -2.05 11.65
C GLY A 91 -6.64 -0.57 11.27
N SER A 92 -7.05 0.30 12.19
CA SER A 92 -7.14 1.74 11.92
C SER A 92 -5.77 2.36 11.75
N MET A 93 -4.80 2.01 12.58
CA MET A 93 -3.42 2.49 12.46
C MET A 93 -2.72 1.97 11.20
N LEU A 94 -2.90 0.68 10.89
CA LEU A 94 -2.37 0.10 9.66
C LEU A 94 -2.99 0.71 8.40
N GLY A 95 -4.31 0.97 8.42
CA GLY A 95 -5.01 1.65 7.34
C GLY A 95 -4.51 3.07 7.12
N LEU A 96 -4.28 3.82 8.20
CA LEU A 96 -3.68 5.16 8.14
C LEU A 96 -2.27 5.11 7.54
N LYS A 97 -1.42 4.20 7.97
CA LYS A 97 -0.06 4.03 7.43
C LYS A 97 -0.09 3.61 5.95
N ALA A 98 -1.00 2.73 5.57
CA ALA A 98 -1.19 2.35 4.17
C ALA A 98 -1.62 3.54 3.30
N PHE A 99 -2.51 4.40 3.82
CA PHE A 99 -2.87 5.65 3.15
C PHE A 99 -1.66 6.59 3.00
N VAL A 100 -0.88 6.77 4.07
CA VAL A 100 0.37 7.56 4.03
C VAL A 100 1.33 7.00 2.99
N ALA A 101 1.50 5.68 2.93
CA ALA A 101 2.33 5.01 1.94
C ALA A 101 1.87 5.28 0.49
N ALA A 102 0.57 5.23 0.26
CA ALA A 102 -0.01 5.50 -1.06
C ALA A 102 0.19 6.96 -1.48
N VAL A 103 -0.02 7.91 -0.57
CA VAL A 103 0.18 9.34 -0.82
C VAL A 103 1.66 9.66 -1.05
N LEU A 104 2.54 9.13 -0.21
CA LEU A 104 3.99 9.30 -0.30
C LEU A 104 4.55 8.73 -1.60
N GLY A 105 4.09 7.55 -1.98
CA GLY A 105 4.47 6.89 -3.21
C GLY A 105 3.93 7.55 -4.47
N GLY A 106 2.83 8.27 -4.35
CA GLY A 106 2.10 8.91 -5.45
C GLY A 106 0.80 8.19 -5.78
N ILE A 107 -0.30 8.89 -5.55
CA ILE A 107 -1.66 8.37 -5.78
C ILE A 107 -1.80 7.93 -7.25
N GLY A 108 -2.29 6.71 -7.46
CA GLY A 108 -2.49 6.12 -8.78
C GLY A 108 -1.28 5.33 -9.32
N SER A 109 -0.16 5.30 -8.61
CA SER A 109 1.02 4.49 -8.97
C SER A 109 1.18 3.30 -8.02
N ILE A 110 0.91 2.07 -8.51
CA ILE A 110 1.06 0.84 -7.71
C ILE A 110 2.53 0.65 -7.25
N PRO A 111 3.55 0.75 -8.13
CA PRO A 111 4.94 0.68 -7.69
C PRO A 111 5.32 1.83 -6.77
N GLY A 112 4.70 3.01 -6.94
CA GLY A 112 4.89 4.14 -6.03
C GLY A 112 4.43 3.82 -4.61
N ALA A 113 3.23 3.29 -4.44
CA ALA A 113 2.70 2.92 -3.13
C ALA A 113 3.57 1.86 -2.43
N MET A 114 4.15 0.91 -3.18
CA MET A 114 5.10 -0.07 -2.63
C MET A 114 6.38 0.60 -2.11
N ILE A 115 6.97 1.47 -2.92
CA ILE A 115 8.19 2.21 -2.52
C ILE A 115 7.88 3.09 -1.30
N GLY A 116 6.72 3.75 -1.28
CA GLY A 116 6.24 4.53 -0.15
C GLY A 116 6.10 3.70 1.12
N GLY A 117 5.48 2.52 1.03
CA GLY A 117 5.35 1.59 2.15
C GLY A 117 6.70 1.08 2.66
N PHE A 118 7.61 0.75 1.75
CA PHE A 118 8.96 0.32 2.12
C PHE A 118 9.76 1.46 2.80
N ALA A 119 9.65 2.67 2.27
CA ALA A 119 10.30 3.84 2.87
C ALA A 119 9.78 4.12 4.29
N ILE A 120 8.46 4.04 4.51
CA ILE A 120 7.86 4.19 5.84
C ILE A 120 8.36 3.10 6.80
N GLY A 121 8.35 1.83 6.37
CA GLY A 121 8.84 0.73 7.19
C GLY A 121 10.31 0.88 7.57
N LEU A 122 11.14 1.35 6.64
CA LEU A 122 12.56 1.64 6.89
C LEU A 122 12.73 2.79 7.89
N LEU A 123 11.96 3.86 7.74
CA LEU A 123 11.96 4.99 8.66
C LEU A 123 11.53 4.59 10.08
N GLU A 124 10.46 3.80 10.19
CA GLU A 124 10.03 3.27 11.49
C GLU A 124 11.10 2.40 12.16
N ALA A 125 11.78 1.57 11.37
CA ALA A 125 12.87 0.73 11.87
C ALA A 125 14.04 1.59 12.37
N LEU A 126 14.43 2.64 11.63
CA LEU A 126 15.49 3.56 12.02
C LEU A 126 15.14 4.34 13.28
N VAL A 127 13.93 4.91 13.36
CA VAL A 127 13.46 5.64 14.54
C VAL A 127 13.41 4.74 15.77
N SER A 128 12.99 3.50 15.60
CA SER A 128 12.98 2.50 16.67
C SER A 128 14.39 2.10 17.12
N ALA A 129 15.34 2.01 16.19
CA ALA A 129 16.74 1.70 16.49
C ALA A 129 17.44 2.80 17.33
N VAL A 130 17.04 4.06 17.12
CA VAL A 130 17.54 5.20 17.93
C VAL A 130 16.90 5.28 19.31
N GLY A 131 15.95 4.38 19.64
CA GLY A 131 15.27 4.36 20.94
C GLY A 131 14.03 5.27 21.04
N LEU A 132 13.64 5.91 19.93
CA LEU A 132 12.49 6.81 19.85
C LEU A 132 11.21 6.09 19.39
N SER A 133 11.00 4.84 19.84
CA SER A 133 9.87 3.99 19.40
C SER A 133 8.49 4.63 19.64
N ILE A 134 8.35 5.49 20.65
CA ILE A 134 7.10 6.20 20.95
C ILE A 134 6.79 7.24 19.85
N TRP A 135 7.81 7.82 19.24
CA TRP A 135 7.69 8.87 18.24
C TRP A 135 7.62 8.37 16.80
N LYS A 136 7.74 7.05 16.58
CA LYS A 136 7.80 6.46 15.22
C LYS A 136 6.61 6.87 14.34
N ASP A 137 5.40 6.86 14.89
CA ASP A 137 4.18 7.24 14.15
C ASP A 137 4.16 8.76 13.88
N GLY A 138 4.57 9.57 14.86
CA GLY A 138 4.70 11.02 14.69
C GLY A 138 5.70 11.42 13.59
N VAL A 139 6.83 10.73 13.51
CA VAL A 139 7.84 10.96 12.47
C VAL A 139 7.30 10.61 11.09
N VAL A 140 6.57 9.50 10.97
CA VAL A 140 5.93 9.11 9.70
C VAL A 140 4.95 10.17 9.21
N PHE A 141 4.09 10.69 10.12
CA PHE A 141 3.15 11.76 9.76
C PHE A 141 3.85 13.09 9.46
N ALA A 142 4.91 13.44 10.20
CA ALA A 142 5.69 14.65 9.93
C ALA A 142 6.32 14.59 8.52
N ILE A 143 6.89 13.44 8.14
CA ILE A 143 7.44 13.24 6.80
C ILE A 143 6.35 13.33 5.73
N LEU A 144 5.16 12.77 5.98
CA LEU A 144 4.03 12.93 5.07
C LEU A 144 3.72 14.40 4.81
N ILE A 145 3.62 15.21 5.88
CA ILE A 145 3.34 16.64 5.77
C ILE A 145 4.42 17.35 4.95
N VAL A 146 5.69 17.06 5.22
CA VAL A 146 6.82 17.65 4.47
C VAL A 146 6.76 17.26 2.99
N VAL A 147 6.51 15.99 2.69
CA VAL A 147 6.41 15.51 1.30
C VAL A 147 5.23 16.16 0.58
N LEU A 148 4.08 16.30 1.22
CA LEU A 148 2.92 16.97 0.62
C LEU A 148 3.16 18.46 0.36
N LEU A 149 3.93 19.13 1.22
CA LEU A 149 4.29 20.55 1.02
C LEU A 149 5.28 20.73 -0.14
N VAL A 150 6.25 19.82 -0.28
CA VAL A 150 7.31 19.91 -1.30
C VAL A 150 6.85 19.34 -2.64
N LYS A 151 6.13 18.22 -2.61
CA LYS A 151 5.68 17.49 -3.80
C LYS A 151 4.30 16.87 -3.60
N PRO A 152 3.23 17.65 -3.81
CA PRO A 152 1.86 17.20 -3.54
C PRO A 152 1.41 15.98 -4.36
N THR A 153 2.10 15.67 -5.46
CA THR A 153 1.84 14.47 -6.28
C THR A 153 2.48 13.19 -5.75
N GLY A 154 3.27 13.27 -4.66
CA GLY A 154 4.08 12.16 -4.17
C GLY A 154 5.35 11.91 -4.99
N ILE A 155 6.14 10.90 -4.62
CA ILE A 155 7.47 10.65 -5.22
C ILE A 155 7.35 10.24 -6.69
N LEU A 156 6.39 9.35 -7.02
CA LEU A 156 6.16 8.79 -8.35
C LEU A 156 4.77 9.14 -8.93
N GLY A 157 4.08 10.09 -8.33
CA GLY A 157 2.78 10.56 -8.80
C GLY A 157 2.88 11.25 -10.16
N ARG A 158 1.90 10.99 -11.02
CA ARG A 158 1.76 11.72 -12.29
C ARG A 158 1.08 13.05 -12.01
N PRO A 159 1.57 14.17 -12.59
CA PRO A 159 0.85 15.43 -12.50
C PRO A 159 -0.53 15.24 -13.17
N GLN A 160 -1.59 15.53 -12.45
CA GLN A 160 -2.92 15.58 -13.03
C GLN A 160 -2.99 16.84 -13.87
N THR A 161 -3.05 16.68 -15.19
CA THR A 161 -3.45 17.76 -16.09
C THR A 161 -4.95 17.99 -15.87
N GLU A 162 -5.29 19.10 -15.25
CA GLU A 162 -6.67 19.57 -15.23
C GLU A 162 -7.10 19.74 -16.70
N LYS A 163 -8.07 18.92 -17.11
CA LYS A 163 -8.78 19.15 -18.36
C LYS A 163 -9.77 20.30 -18.07
N VAL A 164 -9.39 21.50 -18.48
CA VAL A 164 -10.30 22.63 -18.60
C VAL A 164 -11.28 22.36 -19.73
#